data_40f0b1816f45af590014fd17b1f12972
#
_entry.id   40f0b1816f45af590014fd17b1f12972
#
_cell.length_a   1.000
_cell.length_b   1.000
_cell.length_c   1.000
_cell.angle_alpha   90.00
_cell.angle_beta   90.00
_cell.angle_gamma   90.00
#
_symmetry.space_group_name_H-M   'P 1'
#
loop_
_entity.id
_entity.type
_entity.pdbx_description
1 polymer ?
#
loop_
_entity_poly.entity_id
_entity_poly.type
_entity_poly.pdbx_seq_one_letter_code
_entity_poly.pdbx_strand_id
1 'polypeptide(L)'
;MKNIIKKIIEFLKQIFSKKENELGMALTEELNYRSKIKILIDNGHGINTSGKRSPYSMTGIEPEIPFLEYEWNREIADELVYELCFIGFDAELLVTEITDISLKERTQRVNKYCDELGKENVILISIHANAMGNGTKWEKATGWEAYTCLGKTESDNIAKFFYDAAEKYFSDKKIRYDWSDGDCDKEAGFYIIKNTKCPAILTENFFYDNIEDIKFITSKEGKRKIIDMHIDAIVNYLENKEGDC
;
A
#
# COMPACT_ATOMS: atom_id res chain seq x y z
N MET A 1 -17.27 26.60 -52.69
CA MET A 1 -16.39 26.68 -51.54
C MET A 1 -17.11 26.75 -50.18
N LYS A 2 -18.02 27.73 -49.94
CA LYS A 2 -18.70 27.87 -48.62
C LYS A 2 -19.43 26.59 -48.14
N ASN A 3 -20.09 25.84 -49.04
CA ASN A 3 -20.82 24.59 -48.68
C ASN A 3 -19.90 23.43 -48.30
N ILE A 4 -18.71 23.36 -48.87
CA ILE A 4 -17.71 22.31 -48.53
C ILE A 4 -17.10 22.58 -47.16
N ILE A 5 -16.76 23.83 -46.88
CA ILE A 5 -16.22 24.25 -45.58
C ILE A 5 -17.25 23.98 -44.47
N LYS A 6 -18.53 24.25 -44.68
CA LYS A 6 -19.60 23.98 -43.72
C LYS A 6 -19.71 22.47 -43.41
N LYS A 7 -19.67 21.61 -44.44
CA LYS A 7 -19.70 20.14 -44.27
C LYS A 7 -18.46 19.62 -43.54
N ILE A 8 -17.29 20.19 -43.80
CA ILE A 8 -16.05 19.82 -43.06
C ILE A 8 -16.16 20.22 -41.58
N ILE A 9 -16.68 21.40 -41.28
CA ILE A 9 -16.86 21.85 -39.89
C ILE A 9 -17.89 20.96 -39.18
N GLU A 10 -18.99 20.60 -39.80
CA GLU A 10 -20.00 19.69 -39.23
C GLU A 10 -19.41 18.28 -38.99
N PHE A 11 -18.65 17.75 -39.92
CA PHE A 11 -17.94 16.46 -39.78
C PHE A 11 -16.91 16.49 -38.66
N LEU A 12 -16.11 17.54 -38.54
CA LEU A 12 -15.16 17.71 -37.45
C LEU A 12 -15.86 17.79 -36.09
N LYS A 13 -16.97 18.55 -35.99
CA LYS A 13 -17.78 18.61 -34.76
C LYS A 13 -18.32 17.25 -34.35
N GLN A 14 -18.76 16.43 -35.30
CA GLN A 14 -19.23 15.05 -35.01
C GLN A 14 -18.11 14.16 -34.51
N ILE A 15 -16.90 14.25 -35.08
CA ILE A 15 -15.73 13.48 -34.63
C ILE A 15 -15.31 13.89 -33.21
N PHE A 16 -15.23 15.20 -32.94
CA PHE A 16 -14.86 15.69 -31.62
C PHE A 16 -15.89 15.31 -30.57
N SER A 17 -17.17 15.48 -30.84
CA SER A 17 -18.26 15.06 -29.95
C SER A 17 -18.24 13.54 -29.69
N LYS A 18 -17.95 12.72 -30.72
CA LYS A 18 -17.83 11.27 -30.56
C LYS A 18 -16.62 10.90 -29.66
N LYS A 19 -15.45 11.52 -29.89
CA LYS A 19 -14.26 11.30 -29.05
C LYS A 19 -14.47 11.74 -27.59
N GLU A 20 -15.11 12.88 -27.38
CA GLU A 20 -15.42 13.35 -26.02
C GLU A 20 -16.39 12.40 -25.30
N ASN A 21 -17.38 11.85 -25.99
CA ASN A 21 -18.31 10.86 -25.45
C ASN A 21 -17.61 9.52 -25.17
N GLU A 22 -16.75 9.03 -26.09
CA GLU A 22 -15.96 7.81 -25.88
C GLU A 22 -15.02 7.95 -24.69
N LEU A 23 -14.33 9.08 -24.55
CA LEU A 23 -13.47 9.38 -23.41
C LEU A 23 -14.28 9.48 -22.11
N GLY A 24 -15.42 10.14 -22.13
CA GLY A 24 -16.31 10.24 -20.98
C GLY A 24 -16.85 8.88 -20.52
N MET A 25 -17.21 7.99 -21.47
CA MET A 25 -17.63 6.61 -21.16
C MET A 25 -16.48 5.80 -20.55
N ALA A 26 -15.29 5.85 -21.15
CA ALA A 26 -14.11 5.15 -20.62
C ALA A 26 -13.74 5.60 -19.20
N LEU A 27 -13.74 6.91 -18.94
CA LEU A 27 -13.51 7.45 -17.59
C LEU A 27 -14.58 7.00 -16.59
N THR A 28 -15.84 6.92 -17.03
CA THR A 28 -16.94 6.46 -16.17
C THR A 28 -16.79 4.97 -15.84
N GLU A 29 -16.41 4.15 -16.81
CA GLU A 29 -16.16 2.71 -16.62
C GLU A 29 -14.97 2.49 -15.66
N GLU A 30 -13.89 3.23 -15.84
CA GLU A 30 -12.71 3.17 -14.98
C GLU A 30 -13.03 3.58 -13.53
N LEU A 31 -13.76 4.69 -13.32
CA LEU A 31 -14.20 5.11 -11.99
C LEU A 31 -15.15 4.09 -11.35
N ASN A 32 -16.04 3.50 -12.13
CA ASN A 32 -16.94 2.44 -11.66
C ASN A 32 -16.16 1.17 -11.27
N TYR A 33 -15.09 0.84 -11.97
CA TYR A 33 -14.24 -0.29 -11.61
C TYR A 33 -13.46 -0.01 -10.32
N ARG A 34 -12.78 1.14 -10.25
CA ARG A 34 -12.02 1.55 -9.05
C ARG A 34 -12.86 1.54 -7.78
N SER A 35 -14.15 1.88 -7.89
CA SER A 35 -15.09 1.86 -6.76
C SER A 35 -15.60 0.45 -6.37
N LYS A 36 -15.36 -0.59 -7.18
CA LYS A 36 -15.79 -1.96 -6.88
C LYS A 36 -14.83 -2.72 -5.99
N ILE A 37 -13.55 -2.33 -5.97
CA ILE A 37 -12.54 -3.00 -5.17
C ILE A 37 -12.38 -2.27 -3.86
N LYS A 38 -12.64 -2.97 -2.76
CA LYS A 38 -12.41 -2.47 -1.40
C LYS A 38 -10.96 -2.64 -1.01
N ILE A 39 -10.28 -1.53 -0.73
CA ILE A 39 -8.90 -1.50 -0.28
C ILE A 39 -8.87 -1.23 1.22
N LEU A 40 -8.47 -2.21 2.00
CA LEU A 40 -8.35 -2.09 3.45
C LEU A 40 -6.88 -1.84 3.82
N ILE A 41 -6.63 -0.73 4.51
CA ILE A 41 -5.30 -0.38 4.99
C ILE A 41 -5.23 -0.65 6.50
N ASP A 42 -4.44 -1.65 6.88
CA ASP A 42 -4.17 -1.99 8.28
C ASP A 42 -2.94 -1.23 8.76
N ASN A 43 -3.12 -0.34 9.71
CA ASN A 43 -2.06 0.40 10.37
C ASN A 43 -1.58 -0.38 11.62
N GLY A 44 -0.53 -1.15 11.47
CA GLY A 44 -0.03 -2.06 12.53
C GLY A 44 0.10 -1.40 13.91
N HIS A 45 -0.14 -2.19 14.95
CA HIS A 45 0.02 -1.80 16.36
C HIS A 45 -0.96 -0.72 16.88
N GLY A 46 -0.75 -0.29 18.13
CA GLY A 46 -1.47 0.77 18.82
C GLY A 46 -0.63 1.37 19.93
N ILE A 47 -1.12 2.44 20.55
CA ILE A 47 -0.39 3.18 21.61
C ILE A 47 0.04 2.31 22.79
N ASN A 48 -0.67 1.22 23.04
CA ASN A 48 -0.42 0.27 24.11
C ASN A 48 0.41 -0.95 23.67
N THR A 49 0.91 -1.00 22.43
CA THR A 49 1.79 -2.08 21.97
C THR A 49 3.19 -1.87 22.48
N SER A 50 3.60 -2.70 23.43
CA SER A 50 4.91 -2.59 24.10
C SER A 50 6.07 -2.92 23.13
N GLY A 51 7.17 -2.16 23.23
CA GLY A 51 8.45 -2.47 22.57
C GLY A 51 8.55 -2.08 21.10
N LYS A 52 7.48 -1.58 20.49
CA LYS A 52 7.43 -1.17 19.07
C LYS A 52 7.89 0.28 18.90
N ARG A 53 9.19 0.49 19.14
CA ARG A 53 9.84 1.81 19.14
C ARG A 53 11.33 1.71 18.85
N SER A 54 11.92 2.82 18.39
CA SER A 54 13.37 2.93 18.26
C SER A 54 14.08 2.97 19.63
N PRO A 55 15.41 2.77 19.68
CA PRO A 55 16.21 3.12 20.84
C PRO A 55 16.07 4.60 21.23
N TYR A 56 16.21 4.92 22.54
CA TYR A 56 16.04 6.30 23.04
C TYR A 56 17.17 7.25 22.67
N SER A 57 18.38 6.75 22.43
CA SER A 57 19.53 7.59 22.13
C SER A 57 19.64 7.82 20.62
N MET A 58 19.01 8.87 20.11
CA MET A 58 19.24 9.36 18.76
C MET A 58 20.25 10.52 18.83
N THR A 59 21.55 10.21 18.75
CA THR A 59 22.58 11.26 18.68
C THR A 59 22.32 12.14 17.44
N GLY A 60 21.89 13.39 17.68
CA GLY A 60 21.73 14.42 16.68
C GLY A 60 20.36 14.57 16.04
N ILE A 61 19.34 13.85 16.51
CA ILE A 61 17.93 14.08 16.13
C ILE A 61 17.18 14.53 17.39
N GLU A 62 16.84 15.80 17.46
CA GLU A 62 15.93 16.33 18.46
C GLU A 62 14.47 16.21 17.98
N PRO A 63 13.50 15.89 18.84
CA PRO A 63 13.62 15.64 20.28
C PRO A 63 14.04 14.21 20.63
N GLU A 64 14.55 13.99 21.84
CA GLU A 64 14.89 12.66 22.43
C GLU A 64 13.68 11.71 22.61
N ILE A 65 12.62 11.93 21.87
CA ILE A 65 11.43 11.10 21.86
C ILE A 65 11.70 9.94 20.89
N PRO A 66 11.55 8.68 21.32
CA PRO A 66 11.75 7.55 20.43
C PRO A 66 10.70 7.58 19.31
N PHE A 67 11.10 7.13 18.12
CA PHE A 67 10.13 6.78 17.08
C PHE A 67 9.17 5.71 17.61
N LEU A 68 7.90 5.91 17.40
CA LEU A 68 6.84 4.95 17.77
C LEU A 68 6.24 4.38 16.49
N GLU A 69 6.37 3.08 16.29
CA GLU A 69 5.92 2.41 15.07
C GLU A 69 4.43 2.64 14.81
N TYR A 70 3.58 2.56 15.85
CA TYR A 70 2.14 2.73 15.69
C TYR A 70 1.71 4.14 15.21
N GLU A 71 2.44 5.19 15.62
CA GLU A 71 2.16 6.57 15.18
C GLU A 71 2.51 6.74 13.70
N TRP A 72 3.68 6.24 13.34
CA TRP A 72 4.17 6.32 11.99
C TRP A 72 3.30 5.49 11.02
N ASN A 73 2.93 4.26 11.40
CA ASN A 73 2.04 3.42 10.59
C ASN A 73 0.71 4.12 10.31
N ARG A 74 0.15 4.83 11.31
CA ARG A 74 -1.10 5.60 11.14
C ARG A 74 -0.92 6.78 10.22
N GLU A 75 0.15 7.55 10.39
CA GLU A 75 0.44 8.69 9.51
C GLU A 75 0.54 8.27 8.04
N ILE A 76 1.25 7.18 7.76
CA ILE A 76 1.37 6.66 6.39
C ILE A 76 0.01 6.11 5.89
N ALA A 77 -0.70 5.35 6.71
CA ALA A 77 -1.97 4.76 6.34
C ALA A 77 -3.06 5.82 6.08
N ASP A 78 -3.15 6.86 6.92
CA ASP A 78 -4.10 7.96 6.75
C ASP A 78 -3.89 8.68 5.41
N GLU A 79 -2.64 9.04 5.09
CA GLU A 79 -2.31 9.72 3.84
C GLU A 79 -2.56 8.80 2.63
N LEU A 80 -2.20 7.51 2.74
CA LEU A 80 -2.44 6.53 1.69
C LEU A 80 -3.94 6.38 1.39
N VAL A 81 -4.78 6.25 2.41
CA VAL A 81 -6.25 6.19 2.24
C VAL A 81 -6.77 7.46 1.60
N TYR A 82 -6.33 8.64 2.08
CA TYR A 82 -6.74 9.92 1.52
C TYR A 82 -6.45 10.01 0.02
N GLU A 83 -5.23 9.67 -0.40
CA GLU A 83 -4.82 9.76 -1.80
C GLU A 83 -5.50 8.70 -2.69
N LEU A 84 -5.66 7.46 -2.21
CA LEU A 84 -6.40 6.43 -2.93
C LEU A 84 -7.86 6.84 -3.16
N CYS A 85 -8.53 7.39 -2.14
CA CYS A 85 -9.89 7.93 -2.27
C CYS A 85 -9.93 9.12 -3.25
N PHE A 86 -8.91 10.00 -3.23
CA PHE A 86 -8.83 11.16 -4.12
C PHE A 86 -8.76 10.74 -5.61
N ILE A 87 -8.09 9.63 -5.91
CA ILE A 87 -8.00 9.08 -7.27
C ILE A 87 -9.12 8.07 -7.61
N GLY A 88 -10.15 7.97 -6.76
CA GLY A 88 -11.40 7.27 -7.05
C GLY A 88 -11.50 5.82 -6.55
N PHE A 89 -10.54 5.32 -5.76
CA PHE A 89 -10.64 4.00 -5.14
C PHE A 89 -11.49 4.03 -3.86
N ASP A 90 -12.12 2.90 -3.54
CA ASP A 90 -12.82 2.67 -2.27
C ASP A 90 -11.84 2.15 -1.22
N ALA A 91 -11.07 3.06 -0.60
CA ALA A 91 -10.08 2.75 0.42
C ALA A 91 -10.53 3.20 1.81
N GLU A 92 -10.19 2.42 2.85
CA GLU A 92 -10.43 2.83 4.24
C GLU A 92 -9.41 2.21 5.21
N LEU A 93 -9.27 2.84 6.37
CA LEU A 93 -8.51 2.30 7.48
C LEU A 93 -9.24 1.12 8.13
N LEU A 94 -8.52 0.02 8.31
CA LEU A 94 -9.04 -1.14 9.04
C LEU A 94 -9.19 -0.86 10.54
N VAL A 95 -8.29 -0.03 11.10
CA VAL A 95 -8.23 0.31 12.53
C VAL A 95 -8.25 1.82 12.70
N THR A 96 -9.33 2.34 13.27
CA THR A 96 -9.50 3.76 13.60
C THR A 96 -9.20 4.07 15.07
N GLU A 97 -9.10 3.04 15.91
CA GLU A 97 -8.78 3.16 17.33
C GLU A 97 -7.29 3.52 17.53
N ILE A 98 -7.00 4.33 18.53
CA ILE A 98 -5.63 4.64 18.92
C ILE A 98 -4.97 3.46 19.67
N THR A 99 -5.77 2.66 20.37
CA THR A 99 -5.31 1.45 21.05
C THR A 99 -5.15 0.30 20.10
N ASP A 100 -4.25 -0.63 20.40
CA ASP A 100 -4.08 -1.85 19.63
C ASP A 100 -5.31 -2.76 19.80
N ILE A 101 -5.90 -3.14 18.70
CA ILE A 101 -6.93 -4.18 18.66
C ILE A 101 -6.31 -5.51 18.27
N SER A 102 -6.89 -6.60 18.77
CA SER A 102 -6.32 -7.93 18.54
C SER A 102 -6.25 -8.29 17.04
N LEU A 103 -5.23 -9.07 16.66
CA LEU A 103 -5.11 -9.57 15.29
C LEU A 103 -6.35 -10.36 14.84
N LYS A 104 -7.00 -11.06 15.79
CA LYS A 104 -8.27 -11.75 15.53
C LYS A 104 -9.38 -10.77 15.15
N GLU A 105 -9.50 -9.67 15.86
CA GLU A 105 -10.49 -8.63 15.56
C GLU A 105 -10.20 -7.98 14.20
N ARG A 106 -8.94 -7.67 13.91
CA ARG A 106 -8.53 -7.12 12.60
C ARG A 106 -8.95 -8.05 11.46
N THR A 107 -8.63 -9.35 11.56
CA THR A 107 -9.01 -10.33 10.52
C THR A 107 -10.52 -10.54 10.43
N GLN A 108 -11.27 -10.45 11.52
CA GLN A 108 -12.73 -10.50 11.50
C GLN A 108 -13.33 -9.32 10.74
N ARG A 109 -12.79 -8.12 10.91
CA ARG A 109 -13.22 -6.93 10.15
C ARG A 109 -12.98 -7.11 8.66
N VAL A 110 -11.79 -7.55 8.26
CA VAL A 110 -11.47 -7.82 6.84
C VAL A 110 -12.40 -8.88 6.28
N ASN A 111 -12.56 -10.00 7.00
CA ASN A 111 -13.36 -11.14 6.53
C ASN A 111 -14.85 -10.80 6.42
N LYS A 112 -15.35 -9.84 7.20
CA LYS A 112 -16.70 -9.31 7.03
C LYS A 112 -16.88 -8.65 5.67
N TYR A 113 -15.92 -7.79 5.23
CA TYR A 113 -15.94 -7.23 3.87
C TYR A 113 -15.88 -8.30 2.81
N CYS A 114 -15.05 -9.33 3.00
CA CYS A 114 -14.97 -10.45 2.07
C CYS A 114 -16.30 -11.22 1.94
N ASP A 115 -17.03 -11.38 3.05
CA ASP A 115 -18.34 -12.05 3.06
C ASP A 115 -19.45 -11.20 2.41
N GLU A 116 -19.35 -9.87 2.51
CA GLU A 116 -20.31 -8.91 1.95
C GLU A 116 -20.07 -8.61 0.47
N LEU A 117 -18.81 -8.48 0.04
CA LEU A 117 -18.44 -7.99 -1.29
C LEU A 117 -17.88 -9.08 -2.21
N GLY A 118 -17.54 -10.26 -1.67
CA GLY A 118 -16.72 -11.26 -2.34
C GLY A 118 -15.23 -11.04 -2.07
N LYS A 119 -14.50 -12.09 -1.74
CA LYS A 119 -13.07 -12.02 -1.40
C LYS A 119 -12.18 -11.51 -2.53
N GLU A 120 -12.62 -11.68 -3.77
CA GLU A 120 -11.96 -11.21 -5.00
C GLU A 120 -12.06 -9.69 -5.18
N ASN A 121 -13.02 -9.05 -4.50
CA ASN A 121 -13.28 -7.61 -4.53
C ASN A 121 -12.72 -6.88 -3.28
N VAL A 122 -11.88 -7.54 -2.50
CA VAL A 122 -11.25 -6.95 -1.31
C VAL A 122 -9.76 -7.24 -1.37
N ILE A 123 -8.93 -6.26 -1.00
CA ILE A 123 -7.50 -6.44 -0.76
C ILE A 123 -7.11 -5.84 0.59
N LEU A 124 -6.13 -6.44 1.25
CA LEU A 124 -5.59 -5.96 2.52
C LEU A 124 -4.11 -5.60 2.37
N ILE A 125 -3.77 -4.37 2.75
CA ILE A 125 -2.39 -3.89 2.84
C ILE A 125 -2.10 -3.56 4.30
N SER A 126 -1.20 -4.29 4.94
CA SER A 126 -0.78 -4.03 6.33
C SER A 126 0.53 -3.27 6.35
N ILE A 127 0.53 -2.07 6.95
CA ILE A 127 1.65 -1.13 6.98
C ILE A 127 2.41 -1.28 8.29
N HIS A 128 3.71 -1.58 8.19
CA HIS A 128 4.64 -1.72 9.31
C HIS A 128 5.99 -1.05 9.00
N ALA A 129 6.76 -0.79 10.05
CA ALA A 129 8.19 -0.52 9.98
C ALA A 129 8.94 -1.58 10.79
N ASN A 130 10.00 -2.12 10.19
CA ASN A 130 10.71 -3.29 10.71
C ASN A 130 11.64 -2.96 11.89
N ALA A 131 12.01 -4.00 12.63
CA ALA A 131 13.10 -3.96 13.62
C ALA A 131 13.82 -5.29 13.68
N MET A 132 15.14 -5.24 13.82
CA MET A 132 15.95 -6.43 14.08
C MET A 132 16.00 -6.77 15.58
N GLY A 133 15.98 -5.74 16.42
CA GLY A 133 16.11 -5.84 17.87
C GLY A 133 14.81 -5.59 18.61
N ASN A 134 14.95 -5.23 19.87
CA ASN A 134 13.83 -4.98 20.80
C ASN A 134 13.70 -3.50 21.22
N GLY A 135 14.31 -2.58 20.47
CA GLY A 135 14.28 -1.14 20.76
C GLY A 135 15.23 -0.69 21.88
N THR A 136 16.21 -1.51 22.29
CA THR A 136 17.19 -1.15 23.34
C THR A 136 18.51 -0.62 22.78
N LYS A 137 18.88 -1.00 21.57
CA LYS A 137 20.11 -0.58 20.89
C LYS A 137 19.89 -0.45 19.39
N TRP A 138 20.76 0.33 18.74
CA TRP A 138 20.80 0.45 17.29
C TRP A 138 21.36 -0.81 16.66
N GLU A 139 20.71 -1.23 15.55
CA GLU A 139 21.03 -2.43 14.81
C GLU A 139 21.54 -2.10 13.39
N LYS A 140 22.01 -3.14 12.68
CA LYS A 140 22.60 -2.98 11.34
C LYS A 140 21.70 -3.45 10.20
N ALA A 141 20.59 -4.14 10.51
CA ALA A 141 19.63 -4.55 9.48
C ALA A 141 19.03 -3.31 8.83
N THR A 142 18.84 -3.35 7.51
CA THR A 142 18.36 -2.23 6.73
C THR A 142 17.63 -2.74 5.51
N GLY A 143 16.71 -1.93 4.97
CA GLY A 143 16.05 -2.16 3.71
C GLY A 143 14.55 -2.39 3.83
N TRP A 144 13.90 -2.36 2.68
CA TRP A 144 12.48 -2.61 2.51
C TRP A 144 12.22 -4.07 2.18
N GLU A 145 11.14 -4.64 2.67
CA GLU A 145 10.66 -5.99 2.35
C GLU A 145 9.14 -6.08 2.49
N ALA A 146 8.55 -7.11 1.87
CA ALA A 146 7.14 -7.41 2.02
C ALA A 146 6.92 -8.91 2.24
N TYR A 147 5.81 -9.23 2.89
CA TYR A 147 5.44 -10.57 3.25
C TYR A 147 4.07 -10.95 2.75
N THR A 148 3.96 -12.16 2.20
CA THR A 148 2.70 -12.86 1.95
C THR A 148 2.55 -14.08 2.87
N CYS A 149 1.42 -14.79 2.77
CA CYS A 149 1.27 -16.05 3.49
C CYS A 149 1.93 -17.20 2.71
N LEU A 150 2.28 -18.28 3.43
CA LEU A 150 2.90 -19.45 2.86
C LEU A 150 2.10 -20.08 1.72
N GLY A 151 2.78 -20.43 0.64
CA GLY A 151 2.23 -21.13 -0.52
C GLY A 151 1.71 -20.20 -1.62
N LYS A 152 1.59 -20.68 -2.81
CA LYS A 152 1.28 -19.88 -3.99
C LYS A 152 -0.17 -19.38 -4.00
N THR A 153 -0.33 -18.08 -3.90
CA THR A 153 -1.62 -17.39 -3.75
C THR A 153 -1.72 -16.14 -4.63
N GLU A 154 -2.88 -15.50 -4.68
CA GLU A 154 -3.05 -14.20 -5.35
C GLU A 154 -2.27 -13.07 -4.65
N SER A 155 -1.86 -13.26 -3.39
CA SER A 155 -1.03 -12.28 -2.68
C SER A 155 0.36 -12.14 -3.29
N ASP A 156 0.92 -13.19 -3.90
CA ASP A 156 2.24 -13.15 -4.56
C ASP A 156 2.18 -12.27 -5.81
N ASN A 157 1.03 -12.26 -6.51
CA ASN A 157 0.80 -11.33 -7.62
C ASN A 157 0.79 -9.87 -7.14
N ILE A 158 0.14 -9.58 -6.00
CA ILE A 158 0.22 -8.23 -5.39
C ILE A 158 1.66 -7.91 -5.02
N ALA A 159 2.36 -8.82 -4.34
CA ALA A 159 3.73 -8.61 -3.88
C ALA A 159 4.67 -8.24 -5.03
N LYS A 160 4.52 -8.86 -6.20
CA LYS A 160 5.31 -8.52 -7.39
C LYS A 160 5.20 -7.03 -7.73
N PHE A 161 4.01 -6.46 -7.77
CA PHE A 161 3.83 -5.03 -8.06
C PHE A 161 4.41 -4.12 -6.96
N PHE A 162 4.38 -4.57 -5.70
CA PHE A 162 5.02 -3.87 -4.60
C PHE A 162 6.54 -3.88 -4.71
N TYR A 163 7.14 -5.00 -5.10
CA TYR A 163 8.59 -5.08 -5.34
C TYR A 163 9.01 -4.24 -6.55
N ASP A 164 8.27 -4.29 -7.67
CA ASP A 164 8.52 -3.47 -8.87
C ASP A 164 8.46 -1.96 -8.50
N ALA A 165 7.47 -1.54 -7.72
CA ALA A 165 7.36 -0.17 -7.23
C ALA A 165 8.49 0.19 -6.24
N ALA A 166 8.84 -0.71 -5.33
CA ALA A 166 9.94 -0.49 -4.38
C ALA A 166 11.28 -0.28 -5.10
N GLU A 167 11.58 -1.06 -6.14
CA GLU A 167 12.78 -0.85 -6.97
C GLU A 167 12.81 0.53 -7.63
N LYS A 168 11.65 1.02 -8.10
CA LYS A 168 11.52 2.33 -8.72
C LYS A 168 11.74 3.47 -7.72
N TYR A 169 11.09 3.42 -6.55
CA TYR A 169 11.09 4.52 -5.58
C TYR A 169 12.29 4.49 -4.64
N PHE A 170 12.89 3.33 -4.41
CA PHE A 170 14.00 3.11 -3.49
C PHE A 170 15.28 2.65 -4.20
N SER A 171 15.54 3.14 -5.42
CA SER A 171 16.67 2.73 -6.27
C SER A 171 18.05 2.91 -5.61
N ASP A 172 18.16 3.79 -4.60
CA ASP A 172 19.37 4.06 -3.81
C ASP A 172 19.37 3.32 -2.45
N LYS A 173 18.35 2.50 -2.17
CA LYS A 173 18.17 1.77 -0.91
C LYS A 173 18.23 0.26 -1.15
N LYS A 174 18.34 -0.47 -0.06
CA LYS A 174 18.30 -1.92 -0.10
C LYS A 174 16.87 -2.44 -0.18
N ILE A 175 16.59 -3.28 -1.18
CA ILE A 175 15.41 -4.14 -1.24
C ILE A 175 15.81 -5.55 -0.82
N ARG A 176 15.01 -6.20 0.01
CA ARG A 176 15.30 -7.50 0.62
C ARG A 176 14.35 -8.55 0.04
N TYR A 177 14.85 -9.32 -0.90
CA TYR A 177 14.12 -10.40 -1.58
C TYR A 177 14.27 -11.73 -0.86
N ASP A 178 13.35 -12.65 -1.13
CA ASP A 178 13.50 -14.08 -0.91
C ASP A 178 13.11 -14.83 -2.20
N TRP A 179 14.05 -15.50 -2.82
CA TRP A 179 13.85 -16.26 -4.05
C TRP A 179 13.79 -17.77 -3.80
N SER A 180 13.61 -18.19 -2.55
CA SER A 180 13.75 -19.60 -2.16
C SER A 180 12.64 -20.50 -2.69
N ASP A 181 11.47 -19.95 -2.98
CA ASP A 181 10.29 -20.65 -3.50
C ASP A 181 9.90 -20.28 -4.94
N GLY A 182 10.59 -19.30 -5.53
CA GLY A 182 10.50 -18.94 -6.95
C GLY A 182 9.88 -17.60 -7.27
N ASP A 183 9.52 -16.81 -6.24
CA ASP A 183 9.11 -15.40 -6.38
C ASP A 183 9.95 -14.47 -5.51
N CYS A 184 9.59 -13.19 -5.41
CA CYS A 184 10.48 -12.17 -4.85
C CYS A 184 10.15 -11.80 -3.41
N ASP A 185 8.96 -12.10 -2.94
CA ASP A 185 8.50 -11.72 -1.61
C ASP A 185 8.95 -12.72 -0.53
N LYS A 186 8.69 -12.35 0.69
CA LYS A 186 8.95 -13.20 1.84
C LYS A 186 7.68 -13.86 2.31
N GLU A 187 7.76 -15.13 2.60
CA GLU A 187 6.66 -15.85 3.19
C GLU A 187 6.73 -15.89 4.72
N ALA A 188 5.61 -15.55 5.37
CA ALA A 188 5.49 -15.67 6.81
C ALA A 188 4.09 -16.03 7.27
N GLY A 189 4.02 -16.78 8.37
CA GLY A 189 2.75 -17.13 9.02
C GLY A 189 2.15 -16.00 9.86
N PHE A 190 2.33 -14.73 9.47
CA PHE A 190 1.77 -13.59 10.21
C PHE A 190 0.25 -13.68 10.24
N TYR A 191 -0.32 -13.52 11.43
CA TYR A 191 -1.73 -13.79 11.67
C TYR A 191 -2.65 -12.98 10.76
N ILE A 192 -2.32 -11.70 10.54
CA ILE A 192 -3.16 -10.77 9.78
C ILE A 192 -3.27 -11.17 8.29
N ILE A 193 -2.19 -11.60 7.66
CA ILE A 193 -2.20 -12.04 6.25
C ILE A 193 -2.66 -13.49 6.09
N LYS A 194 -2.35 -14.37 7.06
CA LYS A 194 -2.70 -15.78 7.00
C LYS A 194 -4.19 -16.07 7.21
N ASN A 195 -4.87 -15.30 8.07
CA ASN A 195 -6.26 -15.57 8.48
C ASN A 195 -7.28 -14.67 7.77
N THR A 196 -6.84 -13.92 6.78
CA THR A 196 -7.67 -13.10 5.89
C THR A 196 -8.09 -13.91 4.68
N LYS A 197 -9.35 -13.75 4.23
CA LYS A 197 -9.92 -14.48 3.08
C LYS A 197 -9.50 -13.89 1.74
N CYS A 198 -9.25 -12.58 1.69
CA CYS A 198 -8.83 -11.87 0.47
C CYS A 198 -7.31 -11.90 0.29
N PRO A 199 -6.81 -11.53 -0.89
CA PRO A 199 -5.39 -11.26 -1.10
C PRO A 199 -4.88 -10.23 -0.10
N ALA A 200 -3.72 -10.50 0.52
CA ALA A 200 -3.18 -9.69 1.61
C ALA A 200 -1.66 -9.64 1.58
N ILE A 201 -1.09 -8.46 1.79
CA ILE A 201 0.35 -8.21 1.89
C ILE A 201 0.66 -7.40 3.15
N LEU A 202 1.79 -7.69 3.79
CA LEU A 202 2.34 -6.88 4.86
C LEU A 202 3.67 -6.28 4.39
N THR A 203 3.76 -4.96 4.43
CA THR A 203 4.99 -4.23 4.07
C THR A 203 5.76 -3.82 5.31
N GLU A 204 7.06 -4.09 5.30
CA GLU A 204 8.04 -3.67 6.31
C GLU A 204 8.90 -2.56 5.72
N ASN A 205 8.54 -1.34 6.06
CA ASN A 205 9.08 -0.13 5.44
C ASN A 205 10.35 0.33 6.16
N PHE A 206 11.45 -0.38 5.92
CA PHE A 206 12.75 -0.14 6.53
C PHE A 206 12.80 -0.43 8.05
N PHE A 207 13.98 -0.27 8.67
CA PHE A 207 14.21 -0.65 10.06
C PHE A 207 14.27 0.58 10.96
N TYR A 208 13.31 0.73 11.87
CA TYR A 208 13.28 1.87 12.80
C TYR A 208 14.37 1.80 13.89
N ASP A 209 15.07 0.66 14.03
CA ASP A 209 16.24 0.50 14.88
C ASP A 209 17.58 0.59 14.12
N ASN A 210 17.54 1.04 12.85
CA ASN A 210 18.70 1.43 12.04
C ASN A 210 18.73 2.95 11.87
N ILE A 211 19.89 3.58 12.16
CA ILE A 211 20.03 5.05 12.16
C ILE A 211 19.76 5.66 10.77
N GLU A 212 20.23 5.03 9.71
CA GLU A 212 20.05 5.59 8.36
C GLU A 212 18.62 5.36 7.85
N ASP A 213 18.03 4.22 8.14
CA ASP A 213 16.66 3.91 7.76
C ASP A 213 15.66 4.83 8.49
N ILE A 214 15.85 5.04 9.80
CA ILE A 214 14.93 5.89 10.57
C ILE A 214 14.99 7.35 10.13
N LYS A 215 16.17 7.88 9.79
CA LYS A 215 16.31 9.22 9.20
C LYS A 215 15.52 9.34 7.90
N PHE A 216 15.54 8.29 7.08
CA PHE A 216 14.81 8.25 5.83
C PHE A 216 13.29 8.20 6.07
N ILE A 217 12.79 7.21 6.82
CA ILE A 217 11.34 7.00 7.01
C ILE A 217 10.66 8.13 7.80
N THR A 218 11.41 8.91 8.59
CA THR A 218 10.88 10.08 9.31
C THR A 218 10.97 11.38 8.51
N SER A 219 11.75 11.42 7.44
CA SER A 219 11.84 12.57 6.56
C SER A 219 10.59 12.76 5.71
N LYS A 220 10.29 14.01 5.30
CA LYS A 220 9.18 14.29 4.36
C LYS A 220 9.35 13.56 3.04
N GLU A 221 10.58 13.50 2.52
CA GLU A 221 10.88 12.81 1.27
C GLU A 221 10.67 11.31 1.39
N GLY A 222 11.16 10.69 2.48
CA GLY A 222 11.03 9.26 2.72
C GLY A 222 9.57 8.84 2.88
N LYS A 223 8.78 9.58 3.68
CA LYS A 223 7.34 9.33 3.82
C LYS A 223 6.63 9.46 2.47
N ARG A 224 6.91 10.50 1.68
CA ARG A 224 6.32 10.68 0.35
C ARG A 224 6.65 9.51 -0.58
N LYS A 225 7.92 9.11 -0.66
CA LYS A 225 8.35 7.95 -1.47
C LYS A 225 7.66 6.65 -1.06
N ILE A 226 7.47 6.43 0.25
CA ILE A 226 6.77 5.25 0.76
C ILE A 226 5.29 5.27 0.35
N ILE A 227 4.62 6.42 0.49
CA ILE A 227 3.22 6.58 0.08
C ILE A 227 3.08 6.39 -1.43
N ASP A 228 3.91 7.07 -2.23
CA ASP A 228 3.91 6.97 -3.69
C ASP A 228 4.15 5.53 -4.17
N MET A 229 5.07 4.82 -3.53
CA MET A 229 5.36 3.42 -3.82
C MET A 229 4.13 2.53 -3.59
N HIS A 230 3.42 2.70 -2.47
CA HIS A 230 2.21 1.93 -2.18
C HIS A 230 1.09 2.25 -3.18
N ILE A 231 0.88 3.53 -3.50
CA ILE A 231 -0.13 3.94 -4.49
C ILE A 231 0.20 3.31 -5.86
N ASP A 232 1.44 3.45 -6.33
CA ASP A 232 1.88 2.92 -7.62
C ASP A 232 1.69 1.40 -7.70
N ALA A 233 2.08 0.68 -6.63
CA ALA A 233 1.90 -0.77 -6.55
C ALA A 233 0.43 -1.19 -6.60
N ILE A 234 -0.43 -0.55 -5.79
CA ILE A 234 -1.87 -0.86 -5.72
C ILE A 234 -2.56 -0.57 -7.06
N VAL A 235 -2.30 0.60 -7.64
CA VAL A 235 -2.88 1.02 -8.92
C VAL A 235 -2.47 0.06 -10.03
N ASN A 236 -1.16 -0.20 -10.18
CA ASN A 236 -0.66 -1.11 -11.21
C ASN A 236 -1.18 -2.54 -11.05
N TYR A 237 -1.29 -3.06 -9.81
CA TYR A 237 -1.89 -4.38 -9.58
C TYR A 237 -3.35 -4.42 -10.06
N LEU A 238 -4.15 -3.43 -9.67
CA LEU A 238 -5.58 -3.41 -9.98
C LEU A 238 -5.85 -3.19 -11.48
N GLU A 239 -5.08 -2.32 -12.14
CA GLU A 239 -5.19 -2.09 -13.59
C GLU A 239 -4.77 -3.32 -14.41
N ASN A 240 -3.78 -4.10 -13.96
CA ASN A 240 -3.38 -5.34 -14.64
C ASN A 240 -4.37 -6.48 -14.40
N LYS A 241 -5.09 -6.49 -13.26
CA LYS A 241 -6.13 -7.48 -12.99
C LYS A 241 -7.33 -7.35 -13.93
N GLU A 242 -7.62 -6.14 -14.45
CA GLU A 242 -8.64 -5.92 -15.49
C GLU A 242 -8.28 -6.52 -16.85
N GLY A 243 -6.99 -6.56 -17.20
CA GLY A 243 -6.52 -7.01 -18.52
C GLY A 243 -6.62 -8.53 -18.72
N ASP A 244 -6.82 -9.31 -17.65
CA ASP A 244 -6.90 -10.78 -17.68
C ASP A 244 -8.36 -11.31 -17.63
N CYS A 245 -9.37 -10.44 -17.64
CA CYS A 245 -10.80 -10.76 -17.75
C CYS A 245 -11.35 -10.43 -19.14
#